data_6fd2c4c4406a56755c4da5bfa3e1e2a8
#
_entry.id   6fd2c4c4406a56755c4da5bfa3e1e2a8
#
_cell.length_a   1.000
_cell.length_b   1.000
_cell.length_c   1.000
_cell.angle_alpha   90.00
_cell.angle_beta   90.00
_cell.angle_gamma   90.00
#
_symmetry.space_group_name_H-M   'P 1'
#
loop_
_entity.id
_entity.type
_entity.pdbx_description
1 polymer ?
#
loop_
_entity_poly.entity_id
_entity_poly.type
_entity_poly.pdbx_seq_one_letter_code
_entity_poly.pdbx_strand_id
1 'polypeptide(L)'
;EAWSDGLNVRMYDGSVWKSFGHEQIMDPPSIRPFTLVPAFTSSGNLVFAYPGLAAIYATDGATHQDITRAVGGAYTGGEDDLWNGGSMGRITYFNNGIDVPQAWIDPALGTPVVDLANWPANTTAKVLRPFKRFLVAYDVTQSGTRNAQLIKWSNRADLGSVPDSWDETDPTNRAGEWPLLETAGAIVDALPLGPVNYIYKEDAVHTMEETGGTFVFRFLPKFGQ
;
A
#
# COMPACT_ATOMS: atom_id res chain seq x y z
N GLU A 1 26.81 -42.49 4.78
CA GLU A 1 26.39 -41.84 6.03
C GLU A 1 25.31 -40.82 5.72
N ALA A 2 24.19 -40.86 6.45
CA ALA A 2 23.11 -39.92 6.30
C ALA A 2 23.33 -38.74 7.25
N TRP A 3 23.10 -37.53 6.75
CA TRP A 3 23.09 -36.33 7.60
C TRP A 3 21.87 -36.35 8.53
N SER A 4 22.11 -36.23 9.81
CA SER A 4 21.04 -36.18 10.81
C SER A 4 20.69 -34.74 11.23
N ASP A 5 21.61 -33.82 11.07
CA ASP A 5 21.41 -32.39 11.40
C ASP A 5 22.38 -31.50 10.62
N GLY A 6 21.95 -30.29 10.30
CA GLY A 6 22.78 -29.31 9.62
C GLY A 6 22.33 -27.88 9.90
N LEU A 7 23.23 -27.07 10.45
CA LEU A 7 23.01 -25.66 10.71
C LEU A 7 23.89 -24.80 9.78
N ASN A 8 23.32 -23.80 9.14
CA ASN A 8 24.01 -22.88 8.20
C ASN A 8 24.69 -23.62 7.03
N VAL A 9 24.04 -24.65 6.50
CA VAL A 9 24.49 -25.37 5.30
C VAL A 9 23.41 -25.37 4.25
N ARG A 10 23.83 -25.41 3.00
CA ARG A 10 22.94 -25.60 1.87
C ARG A 10 23.44 -26.75 1.02
N MET A 11 22.53 -27.58 0.53
CA MET A 11 22.81 -28.64 -0.42
C MET A 11 22.73 -28.07 -1.85
N TYR A 12 23.78 -28.29 -2.61
CA TYR A 12 23.82 -27.95 -4.02
C TYR A 12 24.65 -28.97 -4.79
N ASP A 13 24.08 -29.51 -5.86
CA ASP A 13 24.73 -30.51 -6.74
C ASP A 13 25.36 -31.68 -5.97
N GLY A 14 24.58 -32.27 -5.03
CA GLY A 14 25.02 -33.39 -4.21
C GLY A 14 26.11 -33.09 -3.18
N SER A 15 26.52 -31.84 -3.06
CA SER A 15 27.53 -31.36 -2.12
C SER A 15 26.94 -30.48 -1.04
N VAL A 16 27.56 -30.49 0.14
CA VAL A 16 27.21 -29.64 1.25
C VAL A 16 28.09 -28.38 1.25
N TRP A 17 27.45 -27.24 1.17
CA TRP A 17 28.13 -25.94 1.20
C TRP A 17 27.81 -25.23 2.50
N LYS A 18 28.84 -24.62 3.11
CA LYS A 18 28.63 -23.72 4.25
C LYS A 18 27.87 -22.49 3.79
N SER A 19 26.74 -22.20 4.40
CA SER A 19 26.09 -20.90 4.25
C SER A 19 26.90 -19.87 5.02
N PHE A 20 27.19 -18.73 4.42
CA PHE A 20 27.77 -17.60 5.15
C PHE A 20 26.79 -17.16 6.23
N GLY A 21 27.32 -16.77 7.39
CA GLY A 21 26.51 -16.19 8.45
C GLY A 21 25.80 -14.90 7.96
N HIS A 22 24.70 -14.56 8.60
CA HIS A 22 24.06 -13.28 8.35
C HIS A 22 24.98 -12.17 8.87
N GLU A 23 25.32 -11.20 8.01
CA GLU A 23 25.98 -9.97 8.38
C GLU A 23 24.91 -8.88 8.55
N GLN A 24 24.98 -8.15 9.64
CA GLN A 24 24.13 -6.99 9.84
C GLN A 24 24.61 -5.87 8.92
N ILE A 25 23.79 -5.48 7.94
CA ILE A 25 24.11 -4.45 6.96
C ILE A 25 23.54 -3.07 7.32
N MET A 26 22.68 -2.98 8.32
CA MET A 26 22.12 -1.74 8.85
C MET A 26 21.77 -1.90 10.33
N ASP A 27 21.63 -0.80 11.04
CA ASP A 27 21.23 -0.82 12.44
C ASP A 27 19.83 -1.45 12.63
N PRO A 28 19.56 -2.06 13.80
CA PRO A 28 18.27 -2.62 14.09
C PRO A 28 17.17 -1.56 14.03
N PRO A 29 15.97 -1.88 13.51
CA PRO A 29 14.86 -0.94 13.47
C PRO A 29 14.44 -0.49 14.88
N SER A 30 14.07 0.79 15.01
CA SER A 30 13.65 1.39 16.28
C SER A 30 12.32 0.83 16.81
N ILE A 31 11.50 0.29 15.91
CA ILE A 31 10.22 -0.38 16.23
C ILE A 31 10.13 -1.69 15.45
N ARG A 32 9.23 -2.60 15.87
CA ARG A 32 8.92 -3.79 15.08
C ARG A 32 8.26 -3.39 13.76
N PRO A 33 8.91 -3.63 12.61
CA PRO A 33 8.33 -3.29 11.31
C PRO A 33 7.25 -4.30 10.90
N PHE A 34 6.14 -3.84 10.34
CA PHE A 34 5.13 -4.68 9.69
C PHE A 34 5.41 -4.86 8.21
N THR A 35 5.99 -3.84 7.58
CA THR A 35 6.42 -3.87 6.18
C THR A 35 7.57 -2.90 5.96
N LEU A 36 8.24 -3.02 4.83
CA LEU A 36 9.31 -2.12 4.39
C LEU A 36 8.92 -1.53 3.03
N VAL A 37 8.83 -0.21 2.96
CA VAL A 37 8.38 0.51 1.77
C VAL A 37 9.52 1.41 1.27
N PRO A 38 10.06 1.17 0.07
CA PRO A 38 11.07 2.05 -0.51
C PRO A 38 10.43 3.38 -0.95
N ALA A 39 11.16 4.46 -0.75
CA ALA A 39 10.81 5.79 -1.20
C ALA A 39 12.05 6.53 -1.70
N PHE A 40 11.85 7.54 -2.54
CA PHE A 40 12.94 8.37 -3.05
C PHE A 40 12.80 9.80 -2.57
N THR A 41 13.88 10.35 -2.05
CA THR A 41 13.95 11.78 -1.69
C THR A 41 13.87 12.66 -2.94
N SER A 42 13.70 13.97 -2.74
CA SER A 42 13.75 14.96 -3.83
C SER A 42 15.09 14.98 -4.56
N SER A 43 16.18 14.58 -3.87
CA SER A 43 17.52 14.44 -4.44
C SER A 43 17.75 13.07 -5.13
N GLY A 44 16.77 12.18 -5.12
CA GLY A 44 16.87 10.85 -5.73
C GLY A 44 17.52 9.78 -4.85
N ASN A 45 17.84 10.07 -3.59
CA ASN A 45 18.36 9.08 -2.67
C ASN A 45 17.26 8.10 -2.22
N LEU A 46 17.63 6.83 -2.13
CA LEU A 46 16.74 5.79 -1.62
C LEU A 46 16.67 5.87 -0.09
N VAL A 47 15.47 5.87 0.44
CA VAL A 47 15.16 5.72 1.85
C VAL A 47 14.06 4.66 2.01
N PHE A 48 14.00 4.05 3.18
CA PHE A 48 12.99 3.02 3.47
C PHE A 48 12.11 3.49 4.63
N ALA A 49 10.81 3.51 4.44
CA ALA A 49 9.87 3.67 5.53
C ALA A 49 9.43 2.30 6.05
N TYR A 50 9.27 2.18 7.36
CA TYR A 50 8.77 0.98 8.00
C TYR A 50 7.73 1.31 9.07
N PRO A 51 6.46 1.18 8.71
CA PRO A 51 5.37 1.30 9.66
C PRO A 51 5.34 0.11 10.61
N GLY A 52 5.04 0.41 11.86
CA GLY A 52 4.77 -0.55 12.93
C GLY A 52 3.37 -0.36 13.50
N LEU A 53 3.15 -0.83 14.73
CA LEU A 53 1.82 -0.83 15.36
C LEU A 53 1.27 0.60 15.55
N ALA A 54 2.08 1.51 16.07
CA ALA A 54 1.63 2.84 16.52
C ALA A 54 2.38 4.01 15.85
N ALA A 55 3.41 3.74 15.05
CA ALA A 55 4.30 4.74 14.49
C ALA A 55 4.84 4.31 13.13
N ILE A 56 5.33 5.28 12.37
CA ILE A 56 6.07 5.05 11.13
C ILE A 56 7.47 5.62 11.29
N TYR A 57 8.47 4.82 10.97
CA TYR A 57 9.88 5.23 10.95
C TYR A 57 10.44 5.17 9.54
N ALA A 58 11.50 5.92 9.30
CA ALA A 58 12.27 5.84 8.06
C ALA A 58 13.77 5.66 8.35
N THR A 59 14.47 5.05 7.40
CA THR A 59 15.93 4.85 7.46
C THR A 59 16.55 5.01 6.10
N ASP A 60 17.80 5.49 6.10
CA ASP A 60 18.71 5.46 4.95
C ASP A 60 19.69 4.28 4.99
N GLY A 61 19.52 3.39 5.97
CA GLY A 61 20.41 2.28 6.26
C GLY A 61 21.40 2.55 7.38
N ALA A 62 21.60 3.81 7.76
CA ALA A 62 22.52 4.21 8.83
C ALA A 62 21.80 4.80 10.05
N THR A 63 20.76 5.58 9.80
CA THR A 63 19.99 6.23 10.86
C THR A 63 18.52 5.87 10.76
N HIS A 64 17.83 5.84 11.91
CA HIS A 64 16.40 5.62 12.00
C HIS A 64 15.74 6.85 12.60
N GLN A 65 14.73 7.39 11.92
CA GLN A 65 13.99 8.57 12.39
C GLN A 65 12.50 8.32 12.38
N ASP A 66 11.83 8.82 13.41
CA ASP A 66 10.38 8.84 13.50
C ASP A 66 9.81 9.83 12.48
N ILE A 67 8.95 9.34 11.61
CA ILE A 67 8.22 10.12 10.61
C ILE A 67 6.70 10.01 10.82
N THR A 68 6.28 9.55 11.99
CA THR A 68 4.86 9.51 12.37
C THR A 68 4.22 10.90 12.18
N ARG A 69 2.96 10.93 11.81
CA ARG A 69 2.20 12.18 11.66
C ARG A 69 2.31 13.06 12.89
N ALA A 70 2.56 14.35 12.68
CA ALA A 70 2.70 15.31 13.77
C ALA A 70 1.35 15.66 14.43
N VAL A 71 0.24 15.51 13.71
CA VAL A 71 -1.13 15.76 14.16
C VAL A 71 -1.92 14.44 14.11
N GLY A 72 -2.73 14.17 15.13
CA GLY A 72 -3.52 12.94 15.23
C GLY A 72 -2.90 11.86 16.14
N GLY A 73 -1.64 12.02 16.52
CA GLY A 73 -0.98 11.10 17.46
C GLY A 73 -0.66 9.72 16.86
N ALA A 74 -0.47 8.75 17.76
CA ALA A 74 -0.17 7.36 17.41
C ALA A 74 -1.30 6.72 16.59
N TYR A 75 -0.95 5.72 15.77
CA TYR A 75 -1.92 4.94 15.02
C TYR A 75 -2.63 3.94 15.94
N THR A 76 -3.86 3.53 15.55
CA THR A 76 -4.77 2.79 16.43
C THR A 76 -5.04 1.35 15.98
N GLY A 77 -4.46 0.91 14.88
CA GLY A 77 -4.59 -0.46 14.38
C GLY A 77 -4.02 -1.52 15.33
N GLY A 78 -4.43 -2.77 15.15
CA GLY A 78 -3.95 -3.95 15.86
C GLY A 78 -2.85 -4.71 15.09
N GLU A 79 -2.40 -5.83 15.65
CA GLU A 79 -1.38 -6.71 15.04
C GLU A 79 -1.84 -7.32 13.70
N ASP A 80 -3.15 -7.44 13.47
CA ASP A 80 -3.75 -7.99 12.26
C ASP A 80 -4.04 -6.90 11.19
N ASP A 81 -3.92 -5.61 11.54
CA ASP A 81 -4.16 -4.49 10.65
C ASP A 81 -2.87 -4.12 9.92
N LEU A 82 -2.50 -4.97 8.96
CA LEU A 82 -1.25 -4.84 8.23
C LEU A 82 -1.25 -3.61 7.32
N TRP A 83 -0.14 -2.89 7.35
CA TRP A 83 0.07 -1.74 6.50
C TRP A 83 0.20 -2.13 5.03
N ASN A 84 -0.44 -1.35 4.19
CA ASN A 84 -0.36 -1.42 2.74
C ASN A 84 -0.25 -0.02 2.14
N GLY A 85 -0.18 0.10 0.83
CA GLY A 85 0.00 1.39 0.15
C GLY A 85 0.85 1.24 -1.10
N GLY A 86 1.69 2.22 -1.36
CA GLY A 86 2.61 2.26 -2.49
C GLY A 86 2.96 3.68 -2.88
N SER A 87 3.77 3.85 -3.92
CA SER A 87 4.22 5.17 -4.36
C SER A 87 3.58 5.57 -5.68
N MET A 88 3.16 6.83 -5.78
CA MET A 88 2.72 7.48 -7.01
C MET A 88 3.59 8.71 -7.26
N GLY A 89 4.47 8.61 -8.24
CA GLY A 89 5.53 9.59 -8.40
C GLY A 89 6.48 9.57 -7.20
N ARG A 90 6.70 10.71 -6.56
CA ARG A 90 7.52 10.83 -5.35
C ARG A 90 6.76 10.62 -4.04
N ILE A 91 5.44 10.64 -4.09
CA ILE A 91 4.62 10.54 -2.89
C ILE A 91 4.44 9.08 -2.55
N THR A 92 4.72 8.71 -1.31
CA THR A 92 4.49 7.37 -0.78
C THR A 92 3.29 7.40 0.15
N TYR A 93 2.39 6.47 -0.04
CA TYR A 93 1.14 6.35 0.70
C TYR A 93 1.17 5.12 1.62
N PHE A 94 0.57 5.27 2.80
CA PHE A 94 0.46 4.21 3.80
C PHE A 94 -0.98 4.13 4.27
N ASN A 95 -1.47 2.93 4.47
CA ASN A 95 -2.81 2.65 4.95
C ASN A 95 -2.80 1.41 5.84
N ASN A 96 -3.42 1.48 7.01
CA ASN A 96 -3.60 0.34 7.92
C ASN A 96 -5.07 -0.14 7.98
N GLY A 97 -5.96 0.45 7.20
CA GLY A 97 -7.37 0.08 7.16
C GLY A 97 -8.24 0.65 8.30
N ILE A 98 -7.65 1.27 9.30
CA ILE A 98 -8.32 1.78 10.51
C ILE A 98 -8.24 3.29 10.58
N ASP A 99 -7.04 3.85 10.51
CA ASP A 99 -6.80 5.30 10.52
C ASP A 99 -6.98 5.91 9.12
N VAL A 100 -7.05 7.24 9.05
CA VAL A 100 -6.96 7.96 7.77
C VAL A 100 -5.66 7.58 7.07
N PRO A 101 -5.69 7.23 5.79
CA PRO A 101 -4.47 6.94 5.04
C PRO A 101 -3.46 8.08 5.12
N GLN A 102 -2.18 7.77 5.08
CA GLN A 102 -1.09 8.71 5.22
C GLN A 102 -0.40 8.97 3.89
N ALA A 103 0.10 10.17 3.68
CA ALA A 103 0.92 10.56 2.55
C ALA A 103 2.27 11.10 3.01
N TRP A 104 3.35 10.54 2.48
CA TRP A 104 4.70 11.07 2.62
C TRP A 104 5.03 11.87 1.36
N ILE A 105 4.70 13.16 1.39
CA ILE A 105 4.68 14.03 0.21
C ILE A 105 6.10 14.33 -0.30
N ASP A 106 7.01 14.57 0.60
CA ASP A 106 8.44 14.79 0.29
C ASP A 106 9.29 13.87 1.17
N PRO A 107 9.52 12.63 0.72
CA PRO A 107 10.25 11.65 1.50
C PRO A 107 11.65 12.12 1.86
N ALA A 108 11.91 12.29 3.15
CA ALA A 108 13.20 12.57 3.73
C ALA A 108 13.23 12.14 5.19
N LEU A 109 14.37 11.75 5.71
CA LEU A 109 14.50 11.41 7.13
C LEU A 109 14.06 12.61 8.00
N GLY A 110 13.21 12.33 8.98
CA GLY A 110 12.67 13.34 9.89
C GLY A 110 11.54 14.21 9.32
N THR A 111 11.14 14.02 8.06
CA THR A 111 9.93 14.67 7.53
C THR A 111 8.72 13.81 7.86
N PRO A 112 7.78 14.27 8.70
CA PRO A 112 6.60 13.49 9.06
C PRO A 112 5.69 13.20 7.86
N VAL A 113 5.02 12.06 7.89
CA VAL A 113 3.86 11.81 7.04
C VAL A 113 2.68 12.68 7.50
N VAL A 114 1.72 12.88 6.62
CA VAL A 114 0.50 13.66 6.90
C VAL A 114 -0.73 12.84 6.53
N ASP A 115 -1.85 13.14 7.16
CA ASP A 115 -3.13 12.55 6.75
C ASP A 115 -3.38 12.86 5.27
N LEU A 116 -3.85 11.87 4.52
CA LEU A 116 -4.14 12.02 3.10
C LEU A 116 -5.20 13.11 2.91
N ALA A 117 -4.79 14.19 2.27
CA ALA A 117 -5.69 15.31 1.99
C ALA A 117 -6.88 14.85 1.12
N ASN A 118 -8.04 15.48 1.35
CA ASN A 118 -9.29 15.21 0.63
C ASN A 118 -9.82 13.78 0.77
N TRP A 119 -9.25 12.96 1.66
CA TRP A 119 -9.81 11.65 1.98
C TRP A 119 -11.24 11.81 2.53
N PRO A 120 -12.23 11.03 2.05
CA PRO A 120 -13.61 11.20 2.48
C PRO A 120 -13.78 11.01 4.01
N ALA A 121 -14.54 11.90 4.62
CA ALA A 121 -14.84 11.79 6.05
C ALA A 121 -15.56 10.47 6.38
N ASN A 122 -15.31 9.92 7.57
CA ASN A 122 -15.91 8.67 8.04
C ASN A 122 -15.74 7.48 7.06
N THR A 123 -14.65 7.50 6.31
CA THR A 123 -14.32 6.45 5.35
C THR A 123 -13.00 5.79 5.73
N THR A 124 -12.97 4.46 5.69
CA THR A 124 -11.76 3.65 5.76
C THR A 124 -11.74 2.64 4.62
N ALA A 125 -10.59 2.14 4.26
CA ALA A 125 -10.46 1.12 3.24
C ALA A 125 -9.44 0.07 3.69
N LYS A 126 -9.76 -1.20 3.53
CA LYS A 126 -8.83 -2.27 3.93
C LYS A 126 -7.53 -2.21 3.12
N VAL A 127 -7.65 -1.87 1.84
CA VAL A 127 -6.50 -1.76 0.93
C VAL A 127 -6.54 -0.42 0.19
N LEU A 128 -5.37 0.22 0.08
CA LEU A 128 -5.14 1.41 -0.72
C LEU A 128 -3.95 1.17 -1.64
N ARG A 129 -4.14 1.31 -2.96
CA ARG A 129 -3.09 1.11 -3.95
C ARG A 129 -3.05 2.23 -4.97
N PRO A 130 -1.88 2.76 -5.32
CA PRO A 130 -1.75 3.61 -6.49
C PRO A 130 -1.88 2.78 -7.77
N PHE A 131 -2.64 3.30 -8.72
CA PHE A 131 -2.71 2.75 -10.07
C PHE A 131 -2.66 3.89 -11.09
N LYS A 132 -1.60 3.93 -11.88
CA LYS A 132 -1.31 5.05 -12.80
C LYS A 132 -1.25 6.38 -12.04
N ARG A 133 -2.24 7.26 -12.25
CA ARG A 133 -2.37 8.58 -11.60
C ARG A 133 -3.57 8.66 -10.66
N PHE A 134 -4.07 7.53 -10.21
CA PHE A 134 -5.18 7.42 -9.27
C PHE A 134 -4.73 6.72 -8.00
N LEU A 135 -5.28 7.10 -6.87
CA LEU A 135 -5.31 6.24 -5.70
C LEU A 135 -6.61 5.45 -5.74
N VAL A 136 -6.51 4.17 -5.46
CA VAL A 136 -7.66 3.27 -5.49
C VAL A 136 -7.77 2.56 -4.15
N ALA A 137 -8.95 2.68 -3.55
CA ALA A 137 -9.33 2.07 -2.28
C ALA A 137 -10.22 0.85 -2.54
N TYR A 138 -10.00 -0.21 -1.79
CA TYR A 138 -10.71 -1.48 -1.91
C TYR A 138 -11.21 -1.95 -0.55
N ASP A 139 -12.34 -2.67 -0.52
CA ASP A 139 -13.01 -3.09 0.70
C ASP A 139 -13.26 -1.87 1.59
N VAL A 140 -14.16 -1.02 1.13
CA VAL A 140 -14.37 0.32 1.67
C VAL A 140 -15.49 0.30 2.71
N THR A 141 -15.25 0.97 3.84
CA THR A 141 -16.24 1.25 4.86
C THR A 141 -16.58 2.74 4.82
N GLN A 142 -17.84 3.07 4.59
CA GLN A 142 -18.33 4.44 4.56
C GLN A 142 -19.37 4.65 5.65
N SER A 143 -19.20 5.64 6.51
CA SER A 143 -20.12 5.93 7.62
C SER A 143 -20.50 4.70 8.46
N GLY A 144 -19.51 3.84 8.73
CA GLY A 144 -19.67 2.63 9.52
C GLY A 144 -20.25 1.42 8.76
N THR A 145 -20.61 1.56 7.49
CA THR A 145 -21.11 0.46 6.66
C THR A 145 -20.00 -0.05 5.75
N ARG A 146 -19.55 -1.29 5.98
CA ARG A 146 -18.53 -1.94 5.15
C ARG A 146 -19.16 -2.50 3.88
N ASN A 147 -18.55 -2.21 2.73
CA ASN A 147 -18.82 -2.87 1.47
C ASN A 147 -17.51 -3.54 0.99
N ALA A 148 -17.37 -4.82 1.28
CA ALA A 148 -16.18 -5.61 1.01
C ALA A 148 -15.87 -5.80 -0.49
N GLN A 149 -16.81 -5.46 -1.36
CA GLN A 149 -16.67 -5.56 -2.82
C GLN A 149 -16.56 -4.20 -3.51
N LEU A 150 -16.57 -3.12 -2.74
CA LEU A 150 -16.51 -1.76 -3.27
C LEU A 150 -15.08 -1.37 -3.60
N ILE A 151 -14.92 -0.83 -4.79
CA ILE A 151 -13.74 -0.11 -5.24
C ILE A 151 -14.11 1.36 -5.30
N LYS A 152 -13.29 2.22 -4.69
CA LYS A 152 -13.42 3.68 -4.81
C LYS A 152 -12.10 4.25 -5.27
N TRP A 153 -12.12 5.17 -6.23
CA TRP A 153 -10.91 5.80 -6.75
C TRP A 153 -11.00 7.31 -6.70
N SER A 154 -9.85 7.92 -6.52
CA SER A 154 -9.69 9.37 -6.49
C SER A 154 -9.88 10.01 -7.87
N ASN A 155 -9.97 11.34 -7.91
CA ASN A 155 -9.66 12.06 -9.12
C ASN A 155 -8.21 11.80 -9.57
N ARG A 156 -7.93 12.05 -10.84
CA ARG A 156 -6.60 11.89 -11.42
C ARG A 156 -5.65 12.93 -10.85
N ALA A 157 -4.63 12.46 -10.13
CA ALA A 157 -3.64 13.35 -9.54
C ALA A 157 -2.67 13.91 -10.58
N ASP A 158 -2.20 15.11 -10.37
CA ASP A 158 -1.04 15.65 -11.07
C ASP A 158 0.26 15.03 -10.56
N LEU A 159 1.28 14.97 -11.39
CA LEU A 159 2.57 14.41 -11.01
C LEU A 159 3.16 15.16 -9.82
N GLY A 160 3.45 14.43 -8.73
CA GLY A 160 3.98 15.00 -7.51
C GLY A 160 2.95 15.67 -6.60
N SER A 161 1.65 15.48 -6.87
CA SER A 161 0.55 15.97 -6.04
C SER A 161 -0.29 14.81 -5.51
N VAL A 162 -0.93 15.02 -4.36
CA VAL A 162 -2.00 14.14 -3.89
C VAL A 162 -3.27 14.39 -4.70
N PRO A 163 -4.18 13.42 -4.81
CA PRO A 163 -5.48 13.64 -5.46
C PRO A 163 -6.26 14.77 -4.78
N ASP A 164 -6.92 15.57 -5.57
CA ASP A 164 -7.69 16.73 -5.11
C ASP A 164 -9.14 16.40 -4.77
N SER A 165 -9.67 15.25 -5.20
CA SER A 165 -11.04 14.83 -4.92
C SER A 165 -11.22 13.32 -4.88
N TRP A 166 -12.22 12.89 -4.12
CA TRP A 166 -12.77 11.54 -4.04
C TRP A 166 -14.29 11.55 -4.26
N ASP A 167 -14.85 12.68 -4.69
CA ASP A 167 -16.29 12.87 -4.88
C ASP A 167 -16.72 12.30 -6.23
N GLU A 168 -17.40 11.16 -6.20
CA GLU A 168 -17.95 10.47 -7.35
C GLU A 168 -19.18 11.16 -7.94
N THR A 169 -19.77 12.09 -7.19
CA THR A 169 -20.97 12.83 -7.64
C THR A 169 -20.63 14.07 -8.44
N ASP A 170 -19.38 14.54 -8.41
CA ASP A 170 -18.91 15.69 -9.17
C ASP A 170 -18.56 15.30 -10.61
N PRO A 171 -19.36 15.67 -11.61
CA PRO A 171 -19.12 15.31 -13.00
C PRO A 171 -17.91 16.01 -13.63
N THR A 172 -17.29 16.96 -12.94
CA THR A 172 -16.10 17.70 -13.44
C THR A 172 -14.79 16.98 -13.15
N ASN A 173 -14.79 15.99 -12.28
CA ASN A 173 -13.63 15.18 -11.93
C ASN A 173 -13.75 13.73 -12.44
N ARG A 174 -12.77 12.93 -12.15
CA ARG A 174 -12.70 11.52 -12.54
C ARG A 174 -12.77 10.55 -11.36
N ALA A 175 -13.08 11.05 -10.16
CA ALA A 175 -13.33 10.21 -9.02
C ALA A 175 -14.56 9.32 -9.26
N GLY A 176 -14.61 8.17 -8.61
CA GLY A 176 -15.75 7.29 -8.75
C GLY A 176 -15.68 6.08 -7.86
N GLU A 177 -16.73 5.28 -7.93
CA GLU A 177 -16.78 4.01 -7.22
C GLU A 177 -17.52 2.94 -8.02
N TRP A 178 -17.20 1.68 -7.77
CA TRP A 178 -17.84 0.55 -8.43
C TRP A 178 -17.80 -0.70 -7.55
N PRO A 179 -18.94 -1.34 -7.29
CA PRO A 179 -18.97 -2.60 -6.58
C PRO A 179 -18.78 -3.78 -7.56
N LEU A 180 -17.83 -4.68 -7.27
CA LEU A 180 -17.61 -5.90 -8.04
C LEU A 180 -18.56 -7.02 -7.58
N LEU A 181 -19.79 -6.95 -8.01
CA LEU A 181 -20.87 -7.88 -7.61
C LEU A 181 -20.96 -9.14 -8.47
N GLU A 182 -20.23 -9.22 -9.58
CA GLU A 182 -20.28 -10.34 -10.54
C GLU A 182 -19.76 -11.64 -9.94
N THR A 183 -18.93 -11.57 -8.90
CA THR A 183 -18.41 -12.72 -8.16
C THR A 183 -18.57 -12.49 -6.67
N ALA A 184 -18.71 -13.58 -5.91
CA ALA A 184 -18.75 -13.54 -4.46
C ALA A 184 -17.38 -13.16 -3.84
N GLY A 185 -17.33 -13.10 -2.52
CA GLY A 185 -16.12 -12.86 -1.73
C GLY A 185 -15.69 -11.40 -1.61
N ALA A 186 -14.94 -11.11 -0.58
CA ALA A 186 -14.36 -9.80 -0.33
C ALA A 186 -13.16 -9.54 -1.25
N ILE A 187 -12.85 -8.26 -1.49
CA ILE A 187 -11.58 -7.88 -2.14
C ILE A 187 -10.47 -8.01 -1.10
N VAL A 188 -9.42 -8.74 -1.46
CA VAL A 188 -8.27 -9.03 -0.59
C VAL A 188 -7.12 -8.05 -0.83
N ASP A 189 -6.79 -7.81 -2.11
CA ASP A 189 -5.72 -6.88 -2.52
C ASP A 189 -5.85 -6.54 -4.01
N ALA A 190 -5.03 -5.60 -4.47
CA ALA A 190 -4.88 -5.30 -5.89
C ALA A 190 -3.44 -4.89 -6.21
N LEU A 191 -2.93 -5.34 -7.34
CA LEU A 191 -1.57 -5.02 -7.79
C LEU A 191 -1.55 -4.72 -9.29
N PRO A 192 -0.88 -3.65 -9.71
CA PRO A 192 -0.69 -3.35 -11.12
C PRO A 192 0.32 -4.29 -11.76
N LEU A 193 -0.01 -4.78 -12.95
CA LEU A 193 0.91 -5.50 -13.83
C LEU A 193 0.84 -4.86 -15.22
N GLY A 194 1.83 -4.05 -15.54
CA GLY A 194 1.82 -3.24 -16.75
C GLY A 194 0.65 -2.24 -16.78
N PRO A 195 -0.16 -2.20 -17.84
CA PRO A 195 -1.26 -1.25 -17.98
C PRO A 195 -2.53 -1.65 -17.21
N VAL A 196 -2.57 -2.86 -16.66
CA VAL A 196 -3.73 -3.48 -16.02
C VAL A 196 -3.51 -3.57 -14.51
N ASN A 197 -4.55 -3.29 -13.75
CA ASN A 197 -4.57 -3.55 -12.30
C ASN A 197 -5.37 -4.83 -12.04
N TYR A 198 -4.73 -5.80 -11.38
CA TYR A 198 -5.35 -7.08 -11.01
C TYR A 198 -5.90 -6.97 -9.60
N ILE A 199 -7.18 -7.24 -9.45
CA ILE A 199 -7.92 -7.16 -8.21
C ILE A 199 -8.20 -8.59 -7.76
N TYR A 200 -7.67 -8.94 -6.60
CA TYR A 200 -7.81 -10.27 -6.00
C TYR A 200 -8.97 -10.26 -5.01
N LYS A 201 -9.93 -11.14 -5.23
CA LYS A 201 -11.00 -11.47 -4.31
C LYS A 201 -10.74 -12.84 -3.68
N GLU A 202 -11.50 -13.21 -2.67
CA GLU A 202 -11.37 -14.52 -2.01
C GLU A 202 -11.50 -15.68 -3.02
N ASP A 203 -12.42 -15.59 -3.98
CA ASP A 203 -12.74 -16.66 -4.92
C ASP A 203 -12.60 -16.25 -6.40
N ALA A 204 -12.08 -15.06 -6.69
CA ALA A 204 -12.01 -14.56 -8.05
C ALA A 204 -10.87 -13.55 -8.27
N VAL A 205 -10.51 -13.37 -9.54
CA VAL A 205 -9.61 -12.30 -9.97
C VAL A 205 -10.31 -11.47 -11.03
N HIS A 206 -10.29 -10.16 -10.84
CA HIS A 206 -10.79 -9.18 -11.80
C HIS A 206 -9.64 -8.34 -12.34
N THR A 207 -9.84 -7.71 -13.48
CA THR A 207 -8.95 -6.67 -14.01
C THR A 207 -9.65 -5.34 -14.04
N MET A 208 -8.88 -4.29 -13.78
CA MET A 208 -9.28 -2.90 -13.88
C MET A 208 -8.37 -2.21 -14.89
N GLU A 209 -8.95 -1.65 -15.92
CA GLU A 209 -8.25 -1.01 -17.03
C GLU A 209 -8.79 0.41 -17.23
N GLU A 210 -7.88 1.40 -17.37
CA GLU A 210 -8.28 2.77 -17.73
C GLU A 210 -8.70 2.82 -19.20
N THR A 211 -9.92 3.30 -19.48
CA THR A 211 -10.47 3.30 -20.83
C THR A 211 -10.21 4.59 -21.60
N GLY A 212 -9.93 5.70 -20.89
CA GLY A 212 -9.76 7.01 -21.50
C GLY A 212 -11.05 7.67 -22.04
N GLY A 213 -12.19 7.00 -21.88
CA GLY A 213 -13.50 7.47 -22.33
C GLY A 213 -14.35 8.09 -21.21
N THR A 214 -15.67 8.08 -21.41
CA THR A 214 -16.67 8.54 -20.42
C THR A 214 -16.59 7.78 -19.12
N PHE A 215 -16.38 6.46 -19.21
CA PHE A 215 -16.07 5.63 -18.06
C PHE A 215 -14.56 5.65 -17.81
N VAL A 216 -14.15 5.97 -16.62
CA VAL A 216 -12.72 6.04 -16.24
C VAL A 216 -12.08 4.66 -16.32
N PHE A 217 -12.75 3.66 -15.74
CA PHE A 217 -12.26 2.29 -15.69
C PHE A 217 -13.27 1.29 -16.24
N ARG A 218 -12.73 0.19 -16.77
CA ARG A 218 -13.45 -1.01 -17.13
C ARG A 218 -13.01 -2.14 -16.21
N PHE A 219 -13.98 -2.89 -15.69
CA PHE A 219 -13.75 -4.05 -14.85
C PHE A 219 -14.16 -5.31 -15.59
N LEU A 220 -13.32 -6.36 -15.55
CA LEU A 220 -13.58 -7.63 -16.22
C LEU A 220 -13.18 -8.79 -15.32
N PRO A 221 -14.02 -9.80 -15.11
CA PRO A 221 -13.61 -11.03 -14.46
C PRO A 221 -12.61 -11.78 -15.32
N LYS A 222 -11.59 -12.37 -14.71
CA LYS A 222 -10.58 -13.21 -15.37
C LYS A 222 -10.64 -14.65 -14.94
N PHE A 223 -10.73 -14.88 -13.64
CA PHE A 223 -10.84 -16.20 -13.03
C PHE A 223 -11.84 -16.11 -11.89
N GLY A 224 -12.65 -17.13 -11.72
CA GLY A 224 -13.61 -17.27 -10.62
C GLY A 224 -14.30 -18.63 -10.74
N GLN A 225 -14.81 -19.14 -9.63
CA GLN A 225 -15.66 -20.32 -9.57
C GLN A 225 -17.11 -19.91 -9.79
#